data_6224dc6d67f6ffa5a88587f51450e508
#
_entry.id   6224dc6d67f6ffa5a88587f51450e508
#
_cell.length_a   1.000
_cell.length_b   1.000
_cell.length_c   1.000
_cell.angle_alpha   90.00
_cell.angle_beta   90.00
_cell.angle_gamma   90.00
#
_symmetry.space_group_name_H-M   'P 1'
#
loop_
_entity.id
_entity.type
_entity.pdbx_description
1 polymer ?
#
loop_
_entity_poly.entity_id
_entity_poly.type
_entity_poly.pdbx_seq_one_letter_code
_entity_poly.pdbx_strand_id
1 'polypeptide(L)'
;MKLLVTGNITKGFASWVQMQDSLASEMEKVGIKLIWAGTNPDESEVFAVVEMEDPAQMKTFGEREDVAKLRAEAGVDVASTKVISHIG
;
A
#
# COMPACT_ATOMS: atom_id res chain seq x y z
N MET A 1 0.11 -4.14 -15.14
CA MET A 1 0.77 -2.83 -15.03
C MET A 1 1.41 -2.68 -13.64
N LYS A 2 2.55 -2.03 -13.60
CA LYS A 2 3.25 -1.79 -12.35
C LYS A 2 3.19 -0.31 -11.99
N LEU A 3 2.94 -0.02 -10.72
CA LEU A 3 2.83 1.34 -10.22
C LEU A 3 3.76 1.53 -9.02
N LEU A 4 4.44 2.68 -8.98
CA LEU A 4 5.13 3.15 -7.79
C LEU A 4 4.16 4.00 -6.98
N VAL A 5 3.90 3.60 -5.75
CA VAL A 5 2.98 4.29 -4.85
C VAL A 5 3.70 4.76 -3.59
N THR A 6 3.15 5.77 -2.94
CA THR A 6 3.68 6.27 -1.67
C THR A 6 2.56 6.59 -0.71
N GLY A 7 2.90 6.65 0.56
CA GLY A 7 2.00 7.09 1.62
C GLY A 7 2.77 7.41 2.88
N ASN A 8 2.24 8.31 3.70
CA ASN A 8 2.84 8.66 4.98
C ASN A 8 2.48 7.62 6.03
N ILE A 9 3.46 7.27 6.87
CA ILE A 9 3.28 6.32 7.96
C ILE A 9 3.81 6.93 9.27
N THR A 10 3.21 6.52 10.40
CA THR A 10 3.54 7.07 11.71
C THR A 10 4.01 6.03 12.72
N LYS A 11 3.97 4.75 12.39
CA LYS A 11 4.32 3.66 13.31
C LYS A 11 5.52 2.83 12.85
N GLY A 12 6.26 3.33 11.86
CA GLY A 12 7.45 2.68 11.32
C GLY A 12 7.15 1.62 10.28
N PHE A 13 8.21 1.19 9.58
CA PHE A 13 8.10 0.28 8.46
C PHE A 13 7.67 -1.14 8.88
N ALA A 14 8.13 -1.60 10.03
CA ALA A 14 7.78 -2.94 10.52
C ALA A 14 6.27 -3.11 10.71
N SER A 15 5.58 -2.09 11.24
CA SER A 15 4.13 -2.09 11.38
C SER A 15 3.43 -2.11 10.03
N TRP A 16 3.97 -1.37 9.06
CA TRP A 16 3.44 -1.36 7.70
C TRP A 16 3.59 -2.74 7.03
N VAL A 17 4.75 -3.39 7.20
CA VAL A 17 4.99 -4.74 6.65
C VAL A 17 4.03 -5.76 7.24
N GLN A 18 3.81 -5.72 8.55
CA GLN A 18 2.85 -6.62 9.21
C GLN A 18 1.44 -6.43 8.67
N MET A 19 1.03 -5.19 8.46
CA MET A 19 -0.26 -4.86 7.85
C MET A 19 -0.36 -5.42 6.42
N GLN A 20 0.69 -5.24 5.61
CA GLN A 20 0.72 -5.78 4.24
C GLN A 20 0.63 -7.30 4.23
N ASP A 21 1.33 -7.98 5.14
CA ASP A 21 1.25 -9.44 5.27
C ASP A 21 -0.17 -9.88 5.61
N SER A 22 -0.85 -9.13 6.47
CA SER A 22 -2.25 -9.40 6.84
C SER A 22 -3.21 -9.23 5.67
N LEU A 23 -2.89 -8.33 4.73
CA LEU A 23 -3.72 -8.04 3.56
C LEU A 23 -3.35 -8.87 2.32
N ALA A 24 -2.25 -9.62 2.37
CA ALA A 24 -1.71 -10.29 1.17
C ALA A 24 -2.72 -11.19 0.47
N SER A 25 -3.45 -12.01 1.22
CA SER A 25 -4.44 -12.91 0.62
C SER A 25 -5.62 -12.16 0.01
N GLU A 26 -6.07 -11.07 0.64
CA GLU A 26 -7.15 -10.24 0.10
C GLU A 26 -6.69 -9.48 -1.14
N MET A 27 -5.45 -9.01 -1.16
CA MET A 27 -4.87 -8.37 -2.34
C MET A 27 -4.80 -9.34 -3.51
N GLU A 28 -4.37 -10.58 -3.26
CA GLU A 28 -4.32 -11.62 -4.27
C GLU A 28 -5.70 -11.88 -4.89
N LYS A 29 -6.75 -11.92 -4.07
CA LYS A 29 -8.13 -12.14 -4.54
C LYS A 29 -8.60 -11.06 -5.51
N VAL A 30 -8.10 -9.85 -5.40
CA VAL A 30 -8.46 -8.73 -6.28
C VAL A 30 -7.39 -8.44 -7.33
N GLY A 31 -6.39 -9.32 -7.47
CA GLY A 31 -5.38 -9.22 -8.52
C GLY A 31 -4.31 -8.18 -8.27
N ILE A 32 -4.04 -7.83 -7.02
CA ILE A 32 -2.99 -6.88 -6.64
C ILE A 32 -1.81 -7.65 -6.04
N LYS A 33 -0.60 -7.38 -6.55
CA LYS A 33 0.63 -8.01 -6.06
C LYS A 33 1.63 -6.95 -5.62
N LEU A 34 2.17 -7.08 -4.41
CA LEU A 34 3.27 -6.25 -3.93
C LEU A 34 4.59 -6.83 -4.47
N ILE A 35 5.33 -6.03 -5.23
CA ILE A 35 6.60 -6.44 -5.83
C ILE A 35 7.77 -6.06 -4.93
N TRP A 36 7.73 -4.84 -4.37
CA TRP A 36 8.81 -4.29 -3.57
C TRP A 36 8.27 -3.20 -2.66
N ALA A 37 8.91 -3.00 -1.51
CA ALA A 37 8.60 -1.88 -0.62
C ALA A 37 9.85 -1.41 0.11
N GLY A 38 9.86 -0.13 0.45
CA GLY A 38 10.92 0.50 1.22
C GLY A 38 10.46 1.79 1.84
N THR A 39 11.33 2.45 2.60
CA THR A 39 11.02 3.72 3.27
C THR A 39 12.16 4.71 3.08
N ASN A 40 11.85 5.97 3.40
CA ASN A 40 12.88 6.98 3.62
C ASN A 40 13.60 6.72 4.96
N PRO A 41 14.74 7.39 5.23
CA PRO A 41 15.58 7.08 6.40
C PRO A 41 14.88 7.16 7.76
N ASP A 42 13.92 8.07 7.95
CA ASP A 42 13.22 8.22 9.23
C ASP A 42 11.92 7.40 9.30
N GLU A 43 11.63 6.61 8.27
CA GLU A 43 10.45 5.76 8.19
C GLU A 43 9.12 6.53 8.34
N SER A 44 9.09 7.74 7.81
CA SER A 44 7.88 8.56 7.79
C SER A 44 7.07 8.42 6.50
N GLU A 45 7.69 7.86 5.46
CA GLU A 45 7.05 7.66 4.16
C GLU A 45 7.45 6.30 3.59
N VAL A 46 6.45 5.54 3.17
CA VAL A 46 6.67 4.24 2.53
C VAL A 46 6.56 4.39 1.02
N PHE A 47 7.36 3.62 0.30
CA PHE A 47 7.33 3.51 -1.15
C PHE A 47 7.11 2.05 -1.49
N ALA A 48 6.24 1.78 -2.46
CA ALA A 48 5.96 0.41 -2.84
C ALA A 48 5.74 0.31 -4.35
N VAL A 49 6.18 -0.79 -4.93
CA VAL A 49 5.87 -1.15 -6.31
C VAL A 49 4.81 -2.24 -6.26
N VAL A 50 3.67 -1.97 -6.86
CA VAL A 50 2.55 -2.91 -6.93
C VAL A 50 2.21 -3.21 -8.39
N GLU A 51 1.75 -4.43 -8.63
CA GLU A 51 1.33 -4.88 -9.96
C GLU A 51 -0.15 -5.22 -9.96
N MET A 52 -0.87 -4.76 -10.97
CA MET A 52 -2.30 -5.04 -11.17
C MET A 52 -2.67 -4.79 -12.63
N GLU A 53 -3.79 -5.33 -13.08
CA GLU A 53 -4.26 -5.11 -14.43
C GLU A 53 -4.91 -3.73 -14.62
N ASP A 54 -5.64 -3.27 -13.60
CA ASP A 54 -6.38 -2.01 -13.65
C ASP A 54 -6.11 -1.20 -12.38
N PRO A 55 -5.58 0.05 -12.51
CA PRO A 55 -5.33 0.91 -11.34
C PRO A 55 -6.56 1.17 -10.47
N ALA A 56 -7.76 1.10 -11.05
CA ALA A 56 -9.00 1.25 -10.30
C ALA A 56 -9.18 0.17 -9.23
N GLN A 57 -8.58 -1.02 -9.42
CA GLN A 57 -8.62 -2.10 -8.44
C GLN A 57 -7.94 -1.68 -7.14
N MET A 58 -6.81 -0.99 -7.22
CA MET A 58 -6.09 -0.53 -6.03
C MET A 58 -6.90 0.52 -5.27
N LYS A 59 -7.52 1.44 -5.99
CA LYS A 59 -8.36 2.47 -5.37
C LYS A 59 -9.55 1.83 -4.65
N THR A 60 -10.26 0.96 -5.33
CA THR A 60 -11.43 0.26 -4.78
C THR A 60 -11.05 -0.56 -3.55
N PHE A 61 -9.93 -1.30 -3.63
CA PHE A 61 -9.44 -2.10 -2.51
C PHE A 61 -9.07 -1.21 -1.32
N GLY A 62 -8.33 -0.13 -1.56
CA GLY A 62 -7.89 0.78 -0.50
C GLY A 62 -9.04 1.56 0.16
N GLU A 63 -10.15 1.74 -0.53
CA GLU A 63 -11.34 2.41 -0.02
C GLU A 63 -12.28 1.47 0.74
N ARG A 64 -12.06 0.16 0.68
CA ARG A 64 -12.85 -0.78 1.49
C ARG A 64 -12.72 -0.40 2.96
N GLU A 65 -13.84 -0.35 3.66
CA GLU A 65 -13.89 0.08 5.06
C GLU A 65 -12.96 -0.75 5.95
N ASP A 66 -12.96 -2.07 5.79
CA ASP A 66 -12.11 -2.98 6.56
C ASP A 66 -10.62 -2.78 6.26
N VAL A 67 -10.27 -2.55 5.01
CA VAL A 67 -8.87 -2.31 4.58
C VAL A 67 -8.40 -0.94 5.08
N ALA A 68 -9.21 0.10 4.92
CA ALA A 68 -8.88 1.45 5.38
C ALA A 68 -8.66 1.48 6.90
N LYS A 69 -9.50 0.77 7.64
CA LYS A 69 -9.37 0.67 9.10
C LYS A 69 -8.06 -0.02 9.49
N LEU A 70 -7.74 -1.14 8.86
CA LEU A 70 -6.51 -1.88 9.15
C LEU A 70 -5.28 -1.04 8.84
N ARG A 71 -5.30 -0.31 7.73
CA ARG A 71 -4.20 0.59 7.34
C ARG A 71 -4.04 1.72 8.36
N ALA A 72 -5.12 2.37 8.76
CA ALA A 72 -5.09 3.43 9.76
C ALA A 72 -4.53 2.93 11.10
N GLU A 73 -4.93 1.74 11.55
CA GLU A 73 -4.42 1.13 12.77
C GLU A 73 -2.92 0.85 12.70
N ALA A 74 -2.40 0.55 11.50
CA ALA A 74 -0.97 0.34 11.26
C ALA A 74 -0.17 1.64 11.14
N GLY A 75 -0.83 2.79 11.27
CA GLY A 75 -0.18 4.09 11.20
C GLY A 75 -0.11 4.69 9.80
N VAL A 76 -0.86 4.18 8.84
CA VAL A 76 -0.91 4.75 7.49
C VAL A 76 -1.87 5.92 7.45
N ASP A 77 -1.40 7.05 6.93
CA ASP A 77 -2.29 8.15 6.54
C ASP A 77 -2.91 7.78 5.19
N VAL A 78 -4.11 7.22 5.25
CA VAL A 78 -4.79 6.70 4.06
C VAL A 78 -4.98 7.78 2.99
N ALA A 79 -5.28 9.00 3.41
CA ALA A 79 -5.49 10.12 2.49
C ALA A 79 -4.21 10.54 1.75
N SER A 80 -3.04 10.24 2.30
CA SER A 80 -1.76 10.57 1.68
C SER A 80 -1.32 9.58 0.61
N THR A 81 -1.97 8.43 0.52
CA THR A 81 -1.61 7.38 -0.44
C THR A 81 -1.87 7.85 -1.87
N LYS A 82 -0.84 7.78 -2.71
CA LYS A 82 -0.96 8.22 -4.11
C LYS A 82 -0.02 7.44 -5.02
N VAL A 83 -0.35 7.41 -6.29
CA VAL A 83 0.52 6.88 -7.34
C VAL A 83 1.51 7.95 -7.73
N ILE A 84 2.80 7.62 -7.68
CA ILE A 84 3.87 8.54 -8.09
C ILE A 84 4.20 8.33 -9.57
N SER A 85 4.29 7.08 -10.00
CA SER A 85 4.77 6.77 -11.35
C SER A 85 4.26 5.41 -11.81
N HIS A 86 4.12 5.29 -13.12
CA HIS A 86 3.97 3.99 -13.78
C HIS A 86 5.37 3.43 -14.03
N ILE A 87 5.55 2.14 -13.76
CA ILE A 87 6.83 1.46 -13.98
C ILE A 87 6.65 0.53 -15.18
N GLY A 88 7.41 0.80 -16.18
CA GLY A 88 7.35 0.10 -17.45
C GLY A 88 7.87 -1.29 -17.46
#